data_3dfdb876778c1499cd38a28525b15991
#
_entry.id   3dfdb876778c1499cd38a28525b15991
#
_cell.length_a   1.000
_cell.length_b   1.000
_cell.length_c   1.000
_cell.angle_alpha   90.00
_cell.angle_beta   90.00
_cell.angle_gamma   90.00
#
_symmetry.space_group_name_H-M   'P 1'
#
loop_
_entity.id
_entity.type
_entity.pdbx_description
1 polymer ?
#
loop_
_entity_poly.entity_id
_entity_poly.type
_entity_poly.pdbx_seq_one_letter_code
_entity_poly.pdbx_strand_id
1 'polypeptide(L)'
;MSERILSVLVEDKPGVLARVSSTISRRGFNINSLSVGPTNIEGRSKMTIVTELDAVEQVKKQLNKLVNVIKIVELDPNMTIETEVLLLKVSINKESQTSVIEKASLSNATSVDVCLLYTSDAADD
;
A
#
# COMPACT_ATOMS: atom_id res chain seq x y z
N MET A 1 9.59 -11.35 12.00
CA MET A 1 10.27 -10.50 11.04
C MET A 1 9.90 -9.09 11.26
N SER A 2 10.90 -8.27 11.32
CA SER A 2 10.65 -6.87 11.62
C SER A 2 10.52 -6.07 10.36
N GLU A 3 9.46 -5.33 10.28
CA GLU A 3 9.24 -4.37 9.21
C GLU A 3 9.38 -2.96 9.74
N ARG A 4 9.69 -2.04 8.87
CA ARG A 4 9.76 -0.62 9.18
C ARG A 4 8.97 0.18 8.17
N ILE A 5 8.39 1.24 8.65
CA ILE A 5 7.57 2.12 7.84
C ILE A 5 8.33 3.42 7.62
N LEU A 6 8.47 3.79 6.36
CA LEU A 6 9.07 5.05 5.95
C LEU A 6 7.98 5.96 5.41
N SER A 7 7.93 7.17 5.93
CA SER A 7 7.08 8.23 5.38
C SER A 7 7.96 9.12 4.51
N VAL A 8 7.70 9.13 3.22
CA VAL A 8 8.52 9.84 2.23
C VAL A 8 7.69 10.96 1.62
N LEU A 9 8.12 12.18 1.86
CA LEU A 9 7.49 13.35 1.25
C LEU A 9 8.20 13.63 -0.06
N VAL A 10 7.44 13.68 -1.15
CA VAL A 10 7.98 13.87 -2.49
C VAL A 10 7.24 14.97 -3.24
N GLU A 11 7.86 15.47 -4.29
CA GLU A 11 7.17 16.35 -5.23
C GLU A 11 6.10 15.57 -5.98
N ASP A 12 4.94 16.16 -6.14
CA ASP A 12 3.83 15.56 -6.89
C ASP A 12 4.00 15.86 -8.38
N LYS A 13 4.85 15.09 -9.03
CA LYS A 13 5.16 15.24 -10.45
C LYS A 13 5.07 13.90 -11.15
N PRO A 14 4.76 13.90 -12.45
CA PRO A 14 4.74 12.66 -13.22
C PRO A 14 6.07 11.93 -13.14
N GLY A 15 6.00 10.63 -12.95
CA GLY A 15 7.18 9.76 -12.94
C GLY A 15 7.91 9.65 -11.61
N VAL A 16 7.54 10.41 -10.58
CA VAL A 16 8.21 10.34 -9.28
C VAL A 16 8.02 8.97 -8.63
N LEU A 17 6.80 8.45 -8.64
CA LEU A 17 6.53 7.11 -8.09
C LEU A 17 7.36 6.05 -8.81
N ALA A 18 7.41 6.10 -10.12
CA ALA A 18 8.19 5.14 -10.90
C ALA A 18 9.69 5.24 -10.57
N ARG A 19 10.19 6.43 -10.39
CA ARG A 19 11.59 6.67 -10.05
C ARG A 19 11.94 6.14 -8.66
N VAL A 20 11.09 6.37 -7.69
CA VAL A 20 11.26 5.85 -6.33
C VAL A 20 11.24 4.32 -6.35
N SER A 21 10.24 3.74 -6.98
CA SER A 21 10.10 2.28 -7.07
C SER A 21 11.28 1.64 -7.78
N SER A 22 11.72 2.21 -8.90
CA SER A 22 12.87 1.69 -9.66
C SER A 22 14.15 1.77 -8.85
N THR A 23 14.35 2.84 -8.08
CA THR A 23 15.54 3.01 -7.26
C THR A 23 15.64 1.91 -6.21
N ILE A 24 14.54 1.57 -5.58
CA ILE A 24 14.48 0.50 -4.59
C ILE A 24 14.69 -0.86 -5.26
N SER A 25 14.00 -1.12 -6.36
CA SER A 25 14.05 -2.39 -7.07
C SER A 25 15.42 -2.70 -7.63
N ARG A 26 16.11 -1.71 -8.18
CA ARG A 26 17.45 -1.93 -8.76
C ARG A 26 18.48 -2.36 -7.73
N ARG A 27 18.27 -2.01 -6.48
CA ARG A 27 19.17 -2.38 -5.39
C ARG A 27 18.79 -3.71 -4.75
N GLY A 28 17.74 -4.37 -5.24
CA GLY A 28 17.32 -5.67 -4.75
C GLY A 28 16.54 -5.62 -3.44
N PHE A 29 16.11 -4.45 -3.01
CA PHE A 29 15.28 -4.33 -1.82
C PHE A 29 13.83 -4.59 -2.16
N ASN A 30 13.14 -5.29 -1.27
CA ASN A 30 11.73 -5.57 -1.44
C ASN A 30 10.88 -4.51 -0.75
N ILE A 31 9.83 -4.09 -1.44
CA ILE A 31 8.79 -3.26 -0.84
C ILE A 31 7.63 -4.16 -0.46
N ASN A 32 7.35 -4.25 0.84
CA ASN A 32 6.25 -5.09 1.33
C ASN A 32 4.90 -4.42 1.12
N SER A 33 4.87 -3.10 1.22
CA SER A 33 3.65 -2.32 1.01
C SER A 33 4.02 -0.91 0.56
N LEU A 34 3.17 -0.33 -0.25
CA LEU A 34 3.36 1.03 -0.76
C LEU A 34 2.01 1.69 -0.92
N SER A 35 1.87 2.87 -0.36
CA SER A 35 0.71 3.71 -0.64
C SER A 35 1.16 5.14 -0.90
N VAL A 36 0.42 5.84 -1.73
CA VAL A 36 0.72 7.21 -2.14
C VAL A 36 -0.55 8.04 -2.08
N GLY A 37 -0.44 9.21 -1.52
CA GLY A 37 -1.57 10.11 -1.47
C GLY A 37 -1.12 11.58 -1.46
N PRO A 38 -2.03 12.49 -1.81
CA PRO A 38 -1.71 13.91 -1.74
C PRO A 38 -1.59 14.38 -0.30
N THR A 39 -0.90 15.51 -0.11
CA THR A 39 -0.82 16.15 1.19
C THR A 39 -1.70 17.41 1.20
N ASN A 40 -1.77 18.07 2.35
CA ASN A 40 -2.45 19.36 2.47
C ASN A 40 -1.69 20.50 1.76
N ILE A 41 -0.46 20.25 1.34
CA ILE A 41 0.34 21.23 0.58
C ILE A 41 0.27 20.85 -0.89
N GLU A 42 -0.19 21.76 -1.72
CA GLU A 42 -0.27 21.53 -3.15
C GLU A 42 1.13 21.28 -3.73
N GLY A 43 1.20 20.34 -4.65
CA GLY A 43 2.45 19.96 -5.30
C GLY A 43 3.30 18.98 -4.52
N ARG A 44 2.78 18.43 -3.43
CA ARG A 44 3.48 17.42 -2.62
C ARG A 44 2.62 16.21 -2.36
N SER A 45 3.24 15.04 -2.47
CA SER A 45 2.62 13.76 -2.15
C SER A 45 3.39 13.05 -1.06
N LYS A 46 2.71 12.20 -0.36
CA LYS A 46 3.31 11.39 0.71
C LYS A 46 3.24 9.94 0.31
N MET A 47 4.37 9.27 0.35
CA MET A 47 4.46 7.84 0.15
C MET A 47 4.67 7.16 1.50
N THR A 48 3.92 6.10 1.75
CA THR A 48 4.13 5.26 2.91
C THR A 48 4.70 3.94 2.41
N ILE A 49 5.94 3.66 2.76
CA ILE A 49 6.67 2.49 2.27
C ILE A 49 6.96 1.58 3.45
N VAL A 50 6.56 0.32 3.34
CA VAL A 50 6.90 -0.70 4.33
C VAL A 50 7.98 -1.60 3.75
N THR A 51 9.08 -1.73 4.44
CA THR A 51 10.23 -2.52 4.01
C THR A 51 10.79 -3.31 5.20
N GLU A 52 11.66 -4.26 4.92
CA GLU A 52 12.33 -5.05 5.94
C GLU A 52 13.29 -4.19 6.76
N LEU A 53 13.43 -4.52 8.03
CA LEU A 53 14.27 -3.77 8.96
C LEU A 53 15.72 -3.67 8.49
N ASP A 54 16.27 -4.75 7.95
CA ASP A 54 17.66 -4.81 7.52
C ASP A 54 17.92 -3.96 6.26
N ALA A 55 16.91 -3.62 5.51
CA ALA A 55 17.03 -2.83 4.30
C ALA A 55 16.82 -1.33 4.52
N VAL A 56 16.28 -0.94 5.66
CA VAL A 56 15.76 0.43 5.88
C VAL A 56 16.82 1.52 5.70
N GLU A 57 18.01 1.31 6.23
CA GLU A 57 19.08 2.33 6.13
C GLU A 57 19.56 2.52 4.70
N GLN A 58 19.66 1.43 3.94
CA GLN A 58 20.06 1.50 2.54
C GLN A 58 18.98 2.15 1.68
N VAL A 59 17.73 1.81 1.94
CA VAL A 59 16.58 2.42 1.25
C VAL A 59 16.58 3.93 1.49
N LYS A 60 16.75 4.36 2.72
CA LYS A 60 16.82 5.79 3.07
C LYS A 60 17.95 6.49 2.31
N LYS A 61 19.13 5.89 2.29
CA LYS A 61 20.28 6.45 1.58
C LYS A 61 20.03 6.61 0.08
N GLN A 62 19.44 5.59 -0.52
CA GLN A 62 19.18 5.62 -1.96
C GLN A 62 18.10 6.65 -2.31
N LEU A 63 17.06 6.74 -1.51
CA LEU A 63 15.99 7.72 -1.75
C LEU A 63 16.46 9.16 -1.53
N ASN A 64 17.34 9.39 -0.59
CA ASN A 64 17.89 10.73 -0.34
C ASN A 64 18.70 11.28 -1.52
N LYS A 65 19.14 10.43 -2.43
CA LYS A 65 19.83 10.84 -3.64
C LYS A 65 18.91 11.39 -4.71
N LEU A 66 17.62 11.16 -4.59
CA LEU A 66 16.65 11.61 -5.58
C LEU A 66 16.25 13.06 -5.31
N VAL A 67 16.34 13.88 -6.33
CA VAL A 67 16.05 15.31 -6.21
C VAL A 67 14.57 15.58 -5.86
N ASN A 68 13.69 14.66 -6.26
CA ASN A 68 12.24 14.79 -6.01
C ASN A 68 11.83 14.41 -4.59
N VAL A 69 12.72 13.79 -3.83
CA VAL A 69 12.45 13.41 -2.45
C VAL A 69 12.78 14.60 -1.53
N ILE A 70 11.77 15.05 -0.81
CA ILE A 70 11.88 16.24 0.05
C ILE A 70 12.32 15.84 1.45
N LYS A 71 11.69 14.80 2.01
CA LYS A 71 11.96 14.38 3.39
C LYS A 71 11.61 12.92 3.57
N ILE A 72 12.41 12.22 4.36
CA ILE A 72 12.15 10.85 4.74
C ILE A 72 12.13 10.75 6.26
N VAL A 73 11.08 10.15 6.80
CA VAL A 73 10.94 9.90 8.23
C VAL A 73 10.69 8.42 8.44
N GLU A 74 11.52 7.79 9.25
CA GLU A 74 11.25 6.43 9.72
C GLU A 74 10.29 6.53 10.90
N LEU A 75 9.15 5.85 10.82
CA LEU A 75 8.13 5.91 11.86
C LEU A 75 8.46 4.94 12.98
N ASP A 76 8.35 5.41 14.22
CA ASP A 76 8.52 4.58 15.40
C ASP A 76 7.29 3.68 15.57
N PRO A 77 7.44 2.35 15.57
CA PRO A 77 6.30 1.43 15.71
C PRO A 77 5.49 1.66 16.99
N ASN A 78 6.14 2.11 18.05
CA ASN A 78 5.47 2.35 19.33
C ASN A 78 4.64 3.63 19.33
N MET A 79 4.85 4.50 18.37
CA MET A 79 4.19 5.80 18.26
C MET A 79 3.30 5.87 17.01
N THR A 80 3.05 4.75 16.36
CA THR A 80 2.34 4.71 15.07
C THR A 80 1.13 3.79 15.16
N ILE A 81 0.02 4.27 14.62
CA ILE A 81 -1.18 3.46 14.41
C ILE A 81 -1.23 3.08 12.94
N GLU A 82 -1.31 1.80 12.66
CA GLU A 82 -1.30 1.29 11.30
C GLU A 82 -2.69 0.81 10.91
N THR A 83 -3.09 1.16 9.70
CA THR A 83 -4.35 0.72 9.11
C THR A 83 -4.13 0.32 7.67
N GLU A 84 -4.71 -0.78 7.26
CA GLU A 84 -4.62 -1.26 5.89
C GLU A 84 -6.00 -1.32 5.26
N VAL A 85 -6.04 -1.15 3.94
CA VAL A 85 -7.25 -1.38 3.15
C VAL A 85 -7.00 -2.58 2.26
N LEU A 86 -7.89 -3.54 2.35
CA LEU A 86 -7.82 -4.77 1.56
C LEU A 86 -9.13 -4.95 0.81
N LEU A 87 -9.03 -5.16 -0.49
CA LEU A 87 -10.17 -5.50 -1.32
C LEU A 87 -10.08 -6.96 -1.71
N LEU A 88 -11.08 -7.72 -1.32
CA LEU A 88 -11.14 -9.15 -1.61
C LEU A 88 -12.26 -9.46 -2.56
N LYS A 89 -11.96 -10.25 -3.57
CA LYS A 89 -12.96 -10.85 -4.43
C LYS A 89 -13.08 -12.32 -4.05
N VAL A 90 -14.26 -12.71 -3.63
CA VAL A 90 -14.52 -14.05 -3.16
C VAL A 90 -15.53 -14.71 -4.08
N SER A 91 -15.22 -15.91 -4.55
CA SER A 91 -16.16 -16.71 -5.33
C SER A 91 -17.13 -17.41 -4.40
N ILE A 92 -18.40 -17.19 -4.59
CA ILE A 92 -19.45 -17.77 -3.78
C ILE A 92 -20.54 -18.36 -4.65
N ASN A 93 -21.30 -19.31 -4.09
CA ASN A 93 -22.53 -19.79 -4.68
C ASN A 93 -23.70 -19.39 -3.77
N LYS A 94 -24.92 -19.75 -4.16
CA LYS A 94 -26.10 -19.41 -3.37
C LYS A 94 -26.05 -20.00 -1.97
N GLU A 95 -25.46 -21.18 -1.81
CA GLU A 95 -25.38 -21.87 -0.52
C GLU A 95 -24.38 -21.20 0.41
N SER A 96 -23.26 -20.73 -0.10
CA SER A 96 -22.20 -20.14 0.72
C SER A 96 -22.33 -18.64 0.92
N GLN A 97 -23.23 -17.99 0.20
CA GLN A 97 -23.36 -16.53 0.24
C GLN A 97 -23.62 -15.99 1.64
N THR A 98 -24.59 -16.56 2.35
CA THR A 98 -24.94 -16.12 3.70
C THR A 98 -23.77 -16.31 4.66
N SER A 99 -23.08 -17.44 4.57
CA SER A 99 -21.93 -17.74 5.41
C SER A 99 -20.79 -16.74 5.19
N VAL A 100 -20.52 -16.38 3.95
CA VAL A 100 -19.47 -15.44 3.61
C VAL A 100 -19.81 -14.04 4.12
N ILE A 101 -21.05 -13.60 3.94
CA ILE A 101 -21.53 -12.31 4.41
C ILE A 101 -21.45 -12.22 5.94
N GLU A 102 -21.85 -13.27 6.64
CA GLU A 102 -21.77 -13.32 8.11
C GLU A 102 -20.32 -13.18 8.58
N LYS A 103 -19.40 -13.92 7.97
CA LYS A 103 -17.98 -13.86 8.32
C LYS A 103 -17.39 -12.48 8.04
N ALA A 104 -17.78 -11.88 6.93
CA ALA A 104 -17.36 -10.53 6.60
C ALA A 104 -17.80 -9.52 7.65
N SER A 105 -19.07 -9.62 8.09
CA SER A 105 -19.60 -8.73 9.13
C SER A 105 -18.86 -8.90 10.45
N LEU A 106 -18.54 -10.14 10.83
CA LEU A 106 -17.79 -10.42 12.05
C LEU A 106 -16.37 -9.84 12.00
N SER A 107 -15.81 -9.71 10.82
CA SER A 107 -14.47 -9.13 10.62
C SER A 107 -14.50 -7.64 10.33
N ASN A 108 -15.65 -7.00 10.50
CA ASN A 108 -15.86 -5.58 10.18
C ASN A 108 -15.58 -5.23 8.71
N ALA A 109 -15.77 -6.19 7.83
CA ALA A 109 -15.63 -5.96 6.41
C ALA A 109 -16.93 -5.41 5.84
N THR A 110 -16.80 -4.59 4.82
CA THR A 110 -17.95 -4.01 4.11
C THR A 110 -18.06 -4.64 2.74
N SER A 111 -19.27 -5.10 2.39
CA SER A 111 -19.54 -5.60 1.05
C SER A 111 -19.67 -4.42 0.09
N VAL A 112 -18.81 -4.37 -0.90
CA VAL A 112 -18.81 -3.30 -1.90
C VAL A 112 -19.72 -3.65 -3.07
N ASP A 113 -19.70 -4.92 -3.47
CA ASP A 113 -20.49 -5.39 -4.58
C ASP A 113 -20.79 -6.87 -4.42
N VAL A 114 -22.00 -7.28 -4.78
CA VAL A 114 -22.40 -8.68 -4.78
C VAL A 114 -23.06 -8.95 -6.12
N CYS A 115 -22.49 -9.86 -6.89
CA CYS A 115 -23.01 -10.18 -8.19
C CYS A 115 -23.00 -11.70 -8.35
N LEU A 116 -24.14 -12.29 -8.62
CA LEU A 116 -24.32 -13.73 -8.47
C LEU A 116 -24.20 -14.52 -9.75
N LEU A 117 -24.66 -14.05 -10.85
CA LEU A 117 -24.88 -14.93 -11.97
C LEU A 117 -23.83 -14.91 -13.05
N TYR A 118 -23.70 -13.90 -13.73
CA TYR A 118 -22.82 -13.83 -14.88
C TYR A 118 -21.63 -12.96 -14.63
N THR A 119 -21.33 -12.83 -13.43
CA THR A 119 -20.17 -12.10 -13.01
C THR A 119 -18.90 -12.71 -13.48
N SER A 120 -18.88 -14.00 -13.64
CA SER A 120 -17.69 -14.67 -14.12
C SER A 120 -17.20 -14.08 -15.43
N ASP A 121 -18.13 -13.76 -16.32
CA ASP A 121 -17.75 -13.25 -17.63
C ASP A 121 -17.21 -11.82 -17.56
N ALA A 122 -17.82 -11.01 -16.74
CA ALA A 122 -17.39 -9.63 -16.58
C ALA A 122 -16.15 -9.51 -15.72
N ALA A 123 -15.94 -10.44 -14.83
CA ALA A 123 -14.85 -10.38 -13.86
C ALA A 123 -13.54 -10.96 -14.37
N ASP A 124 -13.55 -11.56 -15.51
CA ASP A 124 -12.36 -12.17 -16.09
C ASP A 124 -11.32 -11.16 -16.54
N ASP A 125 -11.67 -9.94 -16.57
CA ASP A 125 -10.78 -8.87 -17.01
C ASP A 125 -9.81 -8.40 -15.95
#